data_cace6a241afd340a20eb9debc0787be7
#
_entry.id   cace6a241afd340a20eb9debc0787be7
#
_cell.length_a   1.000
_cell.length_b   1.000
_cell.length_c   1.000
_cell.angle_alpha   90.00
_cell.angle_beta   90.00
_cell.angle_gamma   90.00
#
_symmetry.space_group_name_H-M   'P 1'
#
loop_
_entity.id
_entity.type
_entity.pdbx_description
1 polymer ?
#
loop_
_entity_poly.entity_id
_entity_poly.type
_entity_poly.pdbx_seq_one_letter_code
_entity_poly.pdbx_strand_id
1 'polypeptide(L)'
;HKGDRAQYKDCTYEFTQAFNLASVLGTKNEVRIESPFNDWFKWDICKTGLNYSVPFESTHSCYLGQEPPCGRCSTDIERIEAFYRNGVKDPKYSDEEWKKAVKHMQEVLKEFNNRVK
;
A
#
# COMPACT_ATOMS: atom_id res chain seq x y z
N HIS A 1 -4.08 -3.68 4.09
CA HIS A 1 -3.53 -2.87 5.19
C HIS A 1 -4.56 -1.87 5.72
N LYS A 2 -4.23 -1.19 6.84
CA LYS A 2 -5.18 -0.32 7.55
C LYS A 2 -5.76 0.81 6.69
N GLY A 3 -5.00 1.37 5.76
CA GLY A 3 -5.45 2.44 4.85
C GLY A 3 -6.58 2.01 3.90
N ASP A 4 -6.60 0.76 3.47
CA ASP A 4 -7.57 0.26 2.48
C ASP A 4 -8.98 0.05 3.05
N ARG A 5 -9.10 -0.12 4.37
CA ARG A 5 -10.39 -0.49 5.02
C ARG A 5 -11.53 0.50 4.77
N ALA A 6 -11.22 1.76 4.57
CA ALA A 6 -12.23 2.78 4.31
C ALA A 6 -12.85 2.66 2.91
N GLN A 7 -12.07 2.16 1.94
CA GLN A 7 -12.47 2.07 0.54
C GLN A 7 -12.92 0.66 0.14
N TYR A 8 -12.25 -0.37 0.68
CA TYR A 8 -12.42 -1.76 0.28
C TYR A 8 -12.93 -2.60 1.46
N LYS A 9 -14.15 -3.10 1.37
CA LYS A 9 -14.79 -3.88 2.43
C LYS A 9 -14.12 -5.23 2.68
N ASP A 10 -13.53 -5.82 1.64
CA ASP A 10 -12.72 -7.04 1.70
C ASP A 10 -11.32 -6.84 2.33
N CYS A 11 -10.94 -5.61 2.63
CA CYS A 11 -9.73 -5.28 3.39
C CYS A 11 -9.99 -5.10 4.90
N THR A 12 -11.20 -5.39 5.37
CA THR A 12 -11.54 -5.30 6.81
C THR A 12 -11.08 -6.54 7.58
N TYR A 13 -10.86 -6.37 8.87
CA TYR A 13 -10.51 -7.48 9.75
C TYR A 13 -11.64 -8.54 9.79
N GLU A 14 -12.88 -8.09 9.88
CA GLU A 14 -14.07 -8.93 9.92
C GLU A 14 -14.19 -9.79 8.67
N PHE A 15 -13.95 -9.23 7.49
CA PHE A 15 -13.92 -9.99 6.23
C PHE A 15 -12.83 -11.06 6.24
N THR A 16 -11.61 -10.68 6.63
CA THR A 16 -10.48 -11.62 6.70
C THR A 16 -10.75 -12.77 7.64
N GLN A 17 -11.36 -12.50 8.81
CA GLN A 17 -11.73 -13.56 9.77
C GLN A 17 -12.82 -14.48 9.21
N ALA A 18 -13.87 -13.94 8.60
CA ALA A 18 -14.94 -14.72 7.99
C ALA A 18 -14.39 -15.60 6.83
N PHE A 19 -13.53 -15.03 6.00
CA PHE A 19 -12.91 -15.76 4.89
C PHE A 19 -11.96 -16.84 5.38
N ASN A 20 -11.18 -16.58 6.43
CA ASN A 20 -10.35 -17.59 7.07
C ASN A 20 -11.19 -18.74 7.65
N LEU A 21 -12.30 -18.43 8.31
CA LEU A 21 -13.21 -19.46 8.84
C LEU A 21 -13.78 -20.33 7.71
N ALA A 22 -14.23 -19.73 6.62
CA ALA A 22 -14.72 -20.46 5.45
C ALA A 22 -13.63 -21.36 4.85
N SER A 23 -12.38 -20.85 4.73
CA SER A 23 -11.24 -21.63 4.24
C SER A 23 -10.93 -22.82 5.14
N VAL A 24 -10.84 -22.61 6.44
CA VAL A 24 -10.57 -23.67 7.44
C VAL A 24 -11.63 -24.76 7.39
N LEU A 25 -12.91 -24.39 7.36
CA LEU A 25 -14.01 -25.35 7.31
C LEU A 25 -14.06 -26.10 5.97
N GLY A 26 -13.87 -25.40 4.87
CA GLY A 26 -13.91 -25.96 3.51
C GLY A 26 -12.72 -26.89 3.19
N THR A 27 -11.58 -26.72 3.85
CA THR A 27 -10.36 -27.49 3.64
C THR A 27 -10.03 -28.46 4.78
N LYS A 28 -10.97 -28.78 5.66
CA LYS A 28 -10.75 -29.65 6.82
C LYS A 28 -9.55 -29.24 7.69
N ASN A 29 -9.39 -27.94 7.90
CA ASN A 29 -8.29 -27.29 8.65
C ASN A 29 -6.90 -27.30 7.97
N GLU A 30 -6.83 -27.61 6.68
CA GLU A 30 -5.54 -27.67 5.98
C GLU A 30 -5.05 -26.29 5.52
N VAL A 31 -5.96 -25.35 5.19
CA VAL A 31 -5.61 -24.02 4.68
C VAL A 31 -6.10 -22.93 5.62
N ARG A 32 -5.20 -22.04 6.03
CA ARG A 32 -5.49 -20.85 6.81
C ARG A 32 -5.10 -19.60 6.04
N ILE A 33 -5.86 -18.53 6.24
CA ILE A 33 -5.58 -17.21 5.68
C ILE A 33 -5.06 -16.33 6.80
N GLU A 34 -3.89 -15.73 6.57
CA GLU A 34 -3.26 -14.80 7.51
C GLU A 34 -3.09 -13.42 6.84
N SER A 35 -3.32 -12.38 7.61
CA SER A 35 -3.16 -10.98 7.19
C SER A 35 -2.29 -10.23 8.21
N PRO A 36 -0.97 -10.47 8.21
CA PRO A 36 -0.07 -9.96 9.25
C PRO A 36 0.00 -8.43 9.28
N PHE A 37 -0.34 -7.75 8.19
CA PHE A 37 -0.29 -6.29 8.06
C PHE A 37 -1.66 -5.61 8.16
N ASN A 38 -2.67 -6.31 8.66
CA ASN A 38 -4.04 -5.79 8.67
C ASN A 38 -4.17 -4.48 9.47
N ASP A 39 -3.43 -4.31 10.57
CA ASP A 39 -3.44 -3.13 11.42
C ASP A 39 -2.31 -2.12 11.13
N TRP A 40 -1.52 -2.36 10.08
CA TRP A 40 -0.40 -1.52 9.70
C TRP A 40 -0.79 -0.56 8.59
N PHE A 41 -0.22 0.64 8.62
CA PHE A 41 -0.25 1.52 7.45
C PHE A 41 0.80 1.09 6.41
N LYS A 42 0.63 1.51 5.17
CA LYS A 42 1.56 1.17 4.09
C LYS A 42 3.00 1.66 4.39
N TRP A 43 3.17 2.79 5.07
CA TRP A 43 4.50 3.27 5.47
C TRP A 43 5.17 2.40 6.55
N ASP A 44 4.42 1.74 7.43
CA ASP A 44 4.98 0.79 8.41
C ASP A 44 5.46 -0.47 7.71
N ILE A 45 4.68 -0.95 6.73
CA ILE A 45 5.05 -2.09 5.89
C ILE A 45 6.31 -1.75 5.07
N CYS A 46 6.36 -0.57 4.46
CA CYS A 46 7.52 -0.08 3.71
C CYS A 46 8.76 -0.02 4.60
N LYS A 47 8.64 0.56 5.81
CA LYS A 47 9.74 0.64 6.79
C LYS A 47 10.30 -0.75 7.12
N THR A 48 9.41 -1.70 7.36
CA THR A 48 9.79 -3.08 7.64
C THR A 48 10.49 -3.71 6.45
N GLY A 49 9.95 -3.52 5.24
CA GLY A 49 10.59 -3.98 4.01
C GLY A 49 11.99 -3.40 3.80
N LEU A 50 12.18 -2.11 4.08
CA LEU A 50 13.51 -1.46 4.03
C LEU A 50 14.49 -2.11 5.03
N ASN A 51 14.04 -2.41 6.25
CA ASN A 51 14.85 -3.07 7.27
C ASN A 51 15.27 -4.50 6.87
N TYR A 52 14.43 -5.18 6.10
CA TYR A 52 14.71 -6.52 5.56
C TYR A 52 15.35 -6.51 4.17
N SER A 53 15.74 -5.35 3.66
CA SER A 53 16.35 -5.20 2.33
C SER A 53 15.50 -5.80 1.21
N VAL A 54 14.18 -5.60 1.28
CA VAL A 54 13.26 -6.03 0.22
C VAL A 54 13.64 -5.30 -1.08
N PRO A 55 13.79 -6.01 -2.22
CA PRO A 55 14.14 -5.41 -3.50
C PRO A 55 12.93 -4.67 -4.09
N PHE A 56 12.65 -3.46 -3.58
CA PHE A 56 11.49 -2.67 -3.98
C PHE A 56 11.46 -2.28 -5.47
N GLU A 57 12.60 -2.25 -6.13
CA GLU A 57 12.70 -2.08 -7.58
C GLU A 57 11.99 -3.19 -8.36
N SER A 58 11.91 -4.39 -7.79
CA SER A 58 11.20 -5.54 -8.37
C SER A 58 9.73 -5.61 -8.01
N THR A 59 9.22 -4.72 -7.13
CA THR A 59 7.82 -4.69 -6.73
C THR A 59 7.00 -3.80 -7.66
N HIS A 60 5.71 -4.09 -7.81
CA HIS A 60 4.80 -3.32 -8.64
C HIS A 60 3.53 -2.96 -7.88
N SER A 61 3.02 -1.74 -8.09
CA SER A 61 1.76 -1.26 -7.50
C SER A 61 0.85 -0.53 -8.48
N CYS A 62 1.38 -0.05 -9.59
CA CYS A 62 0.66 0.80 -10.52
C CYS A 62 -0.53 0.08 -11.17
N TYR A 63 -1.75 0.58 -10.98
CA TYR A 63 -2.96 0.03 -11.60
C TYR A 63 -2.98 0.14 -13.12
N LEU A 64 -2.22 1.07 -13.70
CA LEU A 64 -2.12 1.25 -15.14
C LEU A 64 -1.03 0.35 -15.78
N GLY A 65 -0.32 -0.44 -14.97
CA GLY A 65 0.74 -1.31 -15.46
C GLY A 65 1.95 -0.59 -16.06
N GLN A 66 2.14 0.71 -15.74
CA GLN A 66 3.21 1.50 -16.33
C GLN A 66 4.56 1.27 -15.63
N GLU A 67 5.64 1.35 -16.40
CA GLU A 67 7.02 1.30 -15.94
C GLU A 67 7.80 2.47 -16.59
N PRO A 68 8.26 3.47 -15.83
CA PRO A 68 8.06 3.64 -14.39
C PRO A 68 6.58 3.79 -14.00
N PRO A 69 6.22 3.60 -12.71
CA PRO A 69 4.85 3.75 -12.24
C PRO A 69 4.27 5.13 -12.57
N CYS A 70 2.96 5.21 -12.83
CA CYS A 70 2.32 6.46 -13.29
C CYS A 70 2.38 7.61 -12.28
N GLY A 71 2.59 7.33 -11.00
CA GLY A 71 2.66 8.29 -9.90
C GLY A 71 1.34 9.01 -9.58
N ARG A 72 0.20 8.55 -10.13
CA ARG A 72 -1.10 9.26 -10.05
C ARG A 72 -2.25 8.38 -9.58
N CYS A 73 -2.23 7.08 -9.82
CA CYS A 73 -3.25 6.18 -9.31
C CYS A 73 -3.17 6.07 -7.78
N SER A 74 -4.26 5.69 -7.14
CA SER A 74 -4.35 5.63 -5.67
C SER A 74 -3.24 4.79 -5.04
N THR A 75 -2.92 3.65 -5.64
CA THR A 75 -1.87 2.76 -5.16
C THR A 75 -0.47 3.35 -5.28
N ASP A 76 -0.19 4.11 -6.35
CA ASP A 76 1.09 4.81 -6.50
C ASP A 76 1.18 5.99 -5.53
N ILE A 77 0.10 6.76 -5.32
CA ILE A 77 0.05 7.83 -4.31
C ILE A 77 0.38 7.27 -2.92
N GLU A 78 -0.23 6.17 -2.52
CA GLU A 78 0.06 5.53 -1.23
C GLU A 78 1.48 4.96 -1.17
N ARG A 79 2.01 4.43 -2.28
CA ARG A 79 3.39 3.95 -2.35
C ARG A 79 4.37 5.10 -2.21
N ILE A 80 4.18 6.19 -2.93
CA ILE A 80 5.00 7.41 -2.84
C ILE A 80 4.96 7.97 -1.42
N GLU A 81 3.79 8.06 -0.81
CA GLU A 81 3.64 8.48 0.58
C GLU A 81 4.43 7.59 1.54
N ALA A 82 4.37 6.26 1.34
CA ALA A 82 5.06 5.31 2.19
C ALA A 82 6.59 5.50 2.15
N PHE A 83 7.18 5.67 0.98
CA PHE A 83 8.61 5.96 0.84
C PHE A 83 8.96 7.35 1.38
N TYR A 84 8.18 8.37 1.04
CA TYR A 84 8.38 9.74 1.50
C TYR A 84 8.38 9.85 3.03
N ARG A 85 7.44 9.22 3.72
CA ARG A 85 7.36 9.18 5.19
C ARG A 85 8.55 8.47 5.84
N ASN A 86 9.18 7.55 5.14
CA ASN A 86 10.39 6.87 5.59
C ASN A 86 11.69 7.63 5.22
N GLY A 87 11.59 8.82 4.60
CA GLY A 87 12.74 9.64 4.24
C GLY A 87 13.62 9.05 3.13
N VAL A 88 13.07 8.13 2.32
CA VAL A 88 13.78 7.46 1.23
C VAL A 88 13.07 7.66 -0.10
N LYS A 89 13.83 7.65 -1.19
CA LYS A 89 13.28 7.66 -2.54
C LYS A 89 12.85 6.24 -2.94
N ASP A 90 11.69 6.13 -3.59
CA ASP A 90 11.30 4.88 -4.22
C ASP A 90 12.24 4.58 -5.41
N PRO A 91 12.89 3.39 -5.45
CA PRO A 91 13.85 3.04 -6.50
C PRO A 91 13.24 2.94 -7.90
N LYS A 92 11.91 2.92 -8.02
CA LYS A 92 11.19 2.89 -9.31
C LYS A 92 11.22 4.23 -10.07
N TYR A 93 11.60 5.32 -9.42
CA TYR A 93 11.60 6.67 -10.00
C TYR A 93 13.01 7.23 -10.14
N SER A 94 13.29 7.94 -11.23
CA SER A 94 14.43 8.84 -11.32
C SER A 94 14.29 10.00 -10.32
N ASP A 95 15.34 10.78 -10.11
CA ASP A 95 15.29 11.91 -9.16
C ASP A 95 14.29 12.99 -9.58
N GLU A 96 14.14 13.23 -10.88
CA GLU A 96 13.17 14.20 -11.41
C GLU A 96 11.73 13.70 -11.29
N GLU A 97 11.50 12.45 -11.65
CA GLU A 97 10.18 11.82 -11.54
C GLU A 97 9.74 11.75 -10.07
N TRP A 98 10.66 11.39 -9.17
CA TRP A 98 10.39 11.37 -7.73
C TRP A 98 9.94 12.73 -7.20
N LYS A 99 10.64 13.80 -7.54
CA LYS A 99 10.25 15.16 -7.13
C LYS A 99 8.84 15.53 -7.61
N LYS A 100 8.51 15.19 -8.86
CA LYS A 100 7.17 15.44 -9.43
C LYS A 100 6.11 14.59 -8.75
N ALA A 101 6.40 13.31 -8.51
CA ALA A 101 5.50 12.37 -7.87
C ALA A 101 5.20 12.77 -6.41
N VAL A 102 6.21 13.16 -5.65
CA VAL A 102 6.04 13.67 -4.26
C VAL A 102 5.20 14.93 -4.23
N LYS A 103 5.47 15.89 -5.12
CA LYS A 103 4.67 17.11 -5.20
C LYS A 103 3.20 16.81 -5.47
N HIS A 104 2.92 15.96 -6.44
CA HIS A 104 1.55 15.56 -6.78
C HIS A 104 0.87 14.82 -5.61
N MET A 105 1.55 13.89 -4.97
CA MET A 105 1.04 13.20 -3.78
C MET A 105 0.67 14.18 -2.68
N GLN A 106 1.51 15.18 -2.39
CA GLN A 106 1.23 16.19 -1.37
C GLN A 106 0.00 17.04 -1.71
N GLU A 107 -0.19 17.41 -2.98
CA GLU A 107 -1.38 18.12 -3.48
C GLU A 107 -2.65 17.29 -3.27
N VAL A 108 -2.63 16.01 -3.67
CA VAL A 108 -3.76 15.09 -3.48
C VAL A 108 -4.13 14.91 -2.02
N LEU A 109 -3.15 14.68 -1.15
CA LEU A 109 -3.40 14.52 0.29
C LEU A 109 -3.94 15.79 0.95
N LYS A 110 -3.49 16.96 0.52
CA LYS A 110 -4.00 18.25 0.99
C LYS A 110 -5.46 18.45 0.61
N GLU A 111 -5.82 18.14 -0.63
CA GLU A 111 -7.22 18.21 -1.10
C GLU A 111 -8.12 17.25 -0.33
N PHE A 112 -7.66 16.02 -0.10
CA PHE A 112 -8.40 15.04 0.68
C PHE A 112 -8.66 15.52 2.11
N ASN A 113 -7.65 16.02 2.80
CA ASN A 113 -7.78 16.54 4.16
C ASN A 113 -8.72 17.76 4.26
N ASN A 114 -8.83 18.56 3.20
CA ASN A 114 -9.74 19.71 3.15
C ASN A 114 -11.22 19.30 2.92
N ARG A 115 -11.46 18.13 2.31
CA ARG A 115 -12.83 17.61 2.07
C ARG A 115 -13.41 16.87 3.29
N VAL A 116 -12.56 16.44 4.21
CA VAL A 116 -12.96 15.66 5.41
C VAL A 116 -13.21 16.57 6.62
N LYS A 117 -12.95 17.88 6.48
CA LYS A 117 -13.31 18.91 7.49
C LYS A 117 -14.69 19.49 7.20
#